data_23a0ac951270c2cea5868447347500ff
#
_entry.id   23a0ac951270c2cea5868447347500ff
#
_cell.length_a   1.000
_cell.length_b   1.000
_cell.length_c   1.000
_cell.angle_alpha   90.00
_cell.angle_beta   90.00
_cell.angle_gamma   90.00
#
_symmetry.space_group_name_H-M   'P 1'
#
loop_
_entity.id
_entity.type
_entity.pdbx_description
1 polymer ?
#
loop_
_entity_poly.entity_id
_entity_poly.type
_entity_poly.pdbx_seq_one_letter_code
_entity_poly.pdbx_strand_id
1 'polypeptide(L)'
;MTPERTERLESVLSKRQPDLTVVLENVFDPHNISAVMRTCDAVGIQEIFILNHKIAPHRKYGVRSSSSAAKWLTTHEFTDANECFTELRKRYKKIYTTHLSKDAVSLHQLNLTEPVALVFGNEKFGVSEEIITMADGNFIIPQVGIIKSLNISVACAVTLYEAFRQKNNAGHYDKIKLQGEQLETLRNEWGFIEE
;
A
#
# COMPACT_ATOMS: atom_id res chain seq x y z
N MET A 1 -13.51 22.51 13.66
CA MET A 1 -13.96 21.65 12.50
C MET A 1 -15.49 21.58 12.48
N THR A 2 -16.17 21.40 11.30
CA THR A 2 -17.64 21.20 11.30
C THR A 2 -18.00 19.79 11.76
N PRO A 3 -19.17 19.61 12.42
CA PRO A 3 -19.61 18.28 12.89
C PRO A 3 -19.63 17.21 11.77
N GLU A 4 -20.14 17.56 10.57
CA GLU A 4 -20.21 16.64 9.45
C GLU A 4 -18.81 16.21 8.97
N ARG A 5 -17.82 17.12 9.02
CA ARG A 5 -16.43 16.80 8.67
C ARG A 5 -15.81 15.87 9.70
N THR A 6 -16.06 16.12 10.99
CA THR A 6 -15.61 15.28 12.09
C THR A 6 -16.15 13.85 11.93
N GLU A 7 -17.45 13.71 11.74
CA GLU A 7 -18.10 12.41 11.54
C GLU A 7 -17.53 11.65 10.34
N ARG A 8 -17.32 12.34 9.22
CA ARG A 8 -16.71 11.74 8.04
C ARG A 8 -15.29 11.24 8.30
N LEU A 9 -14.45 12.03 8.96
CA LEU A 9 -13.07 11.65 9.25
C LEU A 9 -13.02 10.48 10.26
N GLU A 10 -13.85 10.48 11.29
CA GLU A 10 -13.98 9.34 12.22
C GLU A 10 -14.43 8.06 11.49
N SER A 11 -15.40 8.17 10.59
CA SER A 11 -15.83 7.06 9.76
C SER A 11 -14.69 6.50 8.89
N VAL A 12 -13.82 7.35 8.35
CA VAL A 12 -12.65 6.91 7.58
C VAL A 12 -11.62 6.26 8.48
N LEU A 13 -11.28 6.86 9.63
CA LEU A 13 -10.33 6.30 10.60
C LEU A 13 -10.76 4.92 11.09
N SER A 14 -12.06 4.74 11.34
CA SER A 14 -12.61 3.45 11.80
C SER A 14 -12.42 2.29 10.82
N LYS A 15 -12.18 2.60 9.53
CA LYS A 15 -12.01 1.62 8.45
C LYS A 15 -10.56 1.43 8.01
N ARG A 16 -9.60 2.12 8.63
CA ARG A 16 -8.18 1.95 8.30
C ARG A 16 -7.69 0.55 8.65
N GLN A 17 -6.84 0.00 7.74
CA GLN A 17 -6.30 -1.34 7.83
C GLN A 17 -4.78 -1.28 8.03
N PRO A 18 -4.28 -1.19 9.30
CA PRO A 18 -2.84 -1.10 9.57
C PRO A 18 -2.08 -2.39 9.28
N ASP A 19 -2.78 -3.47 9.04
CA ASP A 19 -2.25 -4.80 8.72
C ASP A 19 -2.13 -5.07 7.20
N LEU A 20 -2.30 -4.04 6.37
CA LEU A 20 -2.11 -4.09 4.92
C LEU A 20 -1.33 -2.88 4.45
N THR A 21 -0.28 -3.09 3.67
CA THR A 21 0.49 -2.01 3.03
C THR A 21 0.96 -2.35 1.64
N VAL A 22 1.39 -1.33 0.91
CA VAL A 22 2.12 -1.46 -0.35
C VAL A 22 3.52 -0.90 -0.23
N VAL A 23 4.44 -1.53 -0.94
CA VAL A 23 5.81 -1.05 -1.15
C VAL A 23 5.97 -0.75 -2.64
N LEU A 24 6.37 0.46 -2.97
CA LEU A 24 6.63 0.89 -4.33
C LEU A 24 8.13 0.97 -4.55
N GLU A 25 8.68 -0.02 -5.26
CA GLU A 25 10.11 -0.14 -5.50
C GLU A 25 10.53 0.54 -6.81
N ASN A 26 11.37 1.57 -6.71
CA ASN A 26 12.00 2.25 -7.84
C ASN A 26 11.00 2.69 -8.94
N VAL A 27 9.83 3.15 -8.56
CA VAL A 27 8.79 3.60 -9.49
C VAL A 27 9.22 4.90 -10.16
N PHE A 28 9.34 4.92 -11.49
CA PHE A 28 9.86 6.07 -12.24
C PHE A 28 8.88 7.21 -12.33
N ASP A 29 7.61 6.91 -12.60
CA ASP A 29 6.60 7.94 -12.81
C ASP A 29 5.89 8.29 -11.49
N PRO A 30 6.09 9.52 -10.96
CA PRO A 30 5.41 9.96 -9.73
C PRO A 30 3.88 10.03 -9.87
N HIS A 31 3.35 10.03 -11.10
CA HIS A 31 1.91 9.91 -11.31
C HIS A 31 1.36 8.54 -10.95
N ASN A 32 2.14 7.47 -11.19
CA ASN A 32 1.78 6.13 -10.75
C ASN A 32 1.74 6.03 -9.23
N ILE A 33 2.73 6.60 -8.52
CA ILE A 33 2.74 6.67 -7.05
C ILE A 33 1.47 7.37 -6.55
N SER A 34 1.13 8.50 -7.15
CA SER A 34 -0.07 9.27 -6.77
C SER A 34 -1.38 8.52 -7.03
N ALA A 35 -1.44 7.76 -8.12
CA ALA A 35 -2.59 6.92 -8.44
C ALA A 35 -2.72 5.76 -7.43
N VAL A 36 -1.60 5.14 -7.04
CA VAL A 36 -1.57 4.11 -5.98
C VAL A 36 -2.03 4.69 -4.65
N MET A 37 -1.57 5.89 -4.26
CA MET A 37 -2.02 6.57 -3.03
C MET A 37 -3.55 6.72 -2.99
N ARG A 38 -4.19 7.10 -4.11
CA ARG A 38 -5.65 7.19 -4.19
C ARG A 38 -6.34 5.86 -3.96
N THR A 39 -5.79 4.79 -4.52
CA THR A 39 -6.33 3.44 -4.32
C THR A 39 -6.13 2.97 -2.88
N CYS A 40 -4.97 3.25 -2.28
CA CYS A 40 -4.70 2.95 -0.87
C CYS A 40 -5.72 3.62 0.06
N ASP A 41 -5.96 4.92 -0.15
CA ASP A 41 -6.98 5.65 0.62
C ASP A 41 -8.37 5.05 0.43
N ALA A 42 -8.74 4.72 -0.81
CA ALA A 42 -10.06 4.16 -1.15
C ALA A 42 -10.35 2.81 -0.47
N VAL A 43 -9.34 1.98 -0.25
CA VAL A 43 -9.49 0.66 0.40
C VAL A 43 -9.09 0.66 1.89
N GLY A 44 -8.79 1.83 2.45
CA GLY A 44 -8.51 2.00 3.88
C GLY A 44 -7.07 1.68 4.31
N ILE A 45 -6.11 1.58 3.40
CA ILE A 45 -4.69 1.52 3.78
C ILE A 45 -4.29 2.86 4.40
N GLN A 46 -3.56 2.82 5.52
CA GLN A 46 -3.05 4.02 6.19
C GLN A 46 -1.61 4.34 5.81
N GLU A 47 -0.77 3.32 5.71
CA GLU A 47 0.67 3.50 5.51
C GLU A 47 1.11 2.95 4.17
N ILE A 48 2.02 3.65 3.49
CA ILE A 48 2.68 3.20 2.26
C ILE A 48 4.18 3.35 2.39
N PHE A 49 4.92 2.49 1.71
CA PHE A 49 6.37 2.47 1.69
C PHE A 49 6.87 2.77 0.27
N ILE A 50 7.81 3.69 0.16
CA ILE A 50 8.45 4.04 -1.10
C ILE A 50 9.93 3.76 -0.97
N LEU A 51 10.41 2.79 -1.74
CA LEU A 51 11.80 2.34 -1.75
C LEU A 51 12.48 2.76 -3.05
N ASN A 52 13.35 3.75 -2.97
CA ASN A 52 14.13 4.27 -4.10
C ASN A 52 15.63 3.99 -3.90
N HIS A 53 16.03 2.71 -3.97
CA HIS A 53 17.41 2.31 -3.74
C HIS A 53 18.26 2.24 -5.03
N LYS A 54 17.62 2.32 -6.21
CA LYS A 54 18.29 2.33 -7.54
C LYS A 54 17.97 3.56 -8.39
N ILE A 55 17.09 4.43 -7.91
CA ILE A 55 16.75 5.70 -8.54
C ILE A 55 16.80 6.82 -7.50
N ALA A 56 16.95 8.05 -7.98
CA ALA A 56 16.89 9.20 -7.09
C ALA A 56 15.47 9.37 -6.51
N PRO A 57 15.33 9.72 -5.23
CA PRO A 57 14.01 10.01 -4.64
C PRO A 57 13.28 11.13 -5.39
N HIS A 58 11.99 10.98 -5.52
CA HIS A 58 11.14 12.01 -6.13
C HIS A 58 11.03 13.23 -5.22
N ARG A 59 11.20 14.43 -5.78
CA ARG A 59 11.07 15.68 -5.01
C ARG A 59 9.63 15.93 -4.53
N LYS A 60 8.64 15.51 -5.29
CA LYS A 60 7.21 15.60 -4.97
C LYS A 60 6.45 14.53 -5.73
N TYR A 61 5.49 13.89 -5.07
CA TYR A 61 4.47 13.13 -5.75
C TYR A 61 3.42 14.10 -6.30
N GLY A 62 2.79 13.76 -7.42
CA GLY A 62 1.87 14.65 -8.10
C GLY A 62 0.68 15.06 -7.22
N VAL A 63 0.76 16.20 -6.58
CA VAL A 63 -0.28 16.75 -5.68
C VAL A 63 -1.64 16.82 -6.38
N ARG A 64 -1.66 17.12 -7.69
CA ARG A 64 -2.89 17.18 -8.49
C ARG A 64 -3.42 15.78 -8.83
N SER A 65 -2.56 14.79 -9.06
CA SER A 65 -2.96 13.43 -9.43
C SER A 65 -3.39 12.56 -8.25
N SER A 66 -2.93 12.86 -7.02
CA SER A 66 -3.36 12.16 -5.81
C SER A 66 -4.75 12.61 -5.31
N SER A 67 -5.34 13.67 -5.87
CA SER A 67 -6.61 14.26 -5.39
C SER A 67 -6.63 14.47 -3.87
N SER A 68 -5.51 14.92 -3.31
CA SER A 68 -5.25 15.09 -1.87
C SER A 68 -5.08 13.80 -1.04
N ALA A 69 -5.13 12.60 -1.63
CA ALA A 69 -4.98 11.35 -0.88
C ALA A 69 -3.67 11.31 -0.06
N ALA A 70 -2.58 11.89 -0.61
CA ALA A 70 -1.30 11.99 0.09
C ALA A 70 -1.37 12.71 1.46
N LYS A 71 -2.41 13.51 1.71
CA LYS A 71 -2.61 14.17 3.01
C LYS A 71 -3.16 13.24 4.10
N TRP A 72 -3.75 12.13 3.69
CA TRP A 72 -4.47 11.21 4.56
C TRP A 72 -3.74 9.90 4.77
N LEU A 73 -2.55 9.77 4.15
CA LEU A 73 -1.70 8.60 4.22
C LEU A 73 -0.37 8.94 4.89
N THR A 74 0.15 8.03 5.66
CA THR A 74 1.51 8.08 6.19
C THR A 74 2.45 7.46 5.17
N THR A 75 3.44 8.23 4.70
CA THR A 75 4.42 7.77 3.70
C THR A 75 5.77 7.55 4.38
N HIS A 76 6.31 6.35 4.23
CA HIS A 76 7.66 5.97 4.67
C HIS A 76 8.56 5.89 3.45
N GLU A 77 9.65 6.65 3.44
CA GLU A 77 10.59 6.71 2.32
C GLU A 77 11.92 6.08 2.71
N PHE A 78 12.43 5.20 1.86
CA PHE A 78 13.69 4.49 2.06
C PHE A 78 14.56 4.55 0.81
N THR A 79 15.87 4.58 1.04
CA THR A 79 16.90 4.46 0.01
C THR A 79 17.76 3.21 0.20
N ASP A 80 17.50 2.43 1.25
CA ASP A 80 18.15 1.16 1.54
C ASP A 80 17.07 0.05 1.71
N ALA A 81 17.31 -1.07 1.03
CA ALA A 81 16.37 -2.20 1.03
C ALA A 81 16.31 -2.90 2.39
N ASN A 82 17.46 -3.04 3.09
CA ASN A 82 17.50 -3.71 4.39
C ASN A 82 16.78 -2.90 5.47
N GLU A 83 16.95 -1.58 5.46
CA GLU A 83 16.24 -0.68 6.37
C GLU A 83 14.73 -0.77 6.14
N CYS A 84 14.28 -0.71 4.88
CA CYS A 84 12.88 -0.84 4.52
C CYS A 84 12.30 -2.18 4.99
N PHE A 85 12.97 -3.29 4.70
CA PHE A 85 12.49 -4.62 5.08
C PHE A 85 12.55 -4.85 6.60
N THR A 86 13.51 -4.29 7.28
CA THR A 86 13.56 -4.31 8.76
C THR A 86 12.35 -3.63 9.36
N GLU A 87 11.91 -2.49 8.81
CA GLU A 87 10.70 -1.81 9.26
C GLU A 87 9.44 -2.60 8.93
N LEU A 88 9.33 -3.13 7.71
CA LEU A 88 8.21 -3.97 7.29
C LEU A 88 8.03 -5.21 8.18
N ARG A 89 9.12 -5.91 8.51
CA ARG A 89 9.10 -7.12 9.34
C ARG A 89 8.62 -6.90 10.78
N LYS A 90 8.64 -5.67 11.27
CA LYS A 90 8.06 -5.35 12.59
C LYS A 90 6.54 -5.49 12.63
N ARG A 91 5.87 -5.32 11.49
CA ARG A 91 4.40 -5.18 11.39
C ARG A 91 3.74 -6.24 10.52
N TYR A 92 4.42 -6.71 9.47
CA TYR A 92 3.83 -7.60 8.48
C TYR A 92 4.46 -8.99 8.55
N LYS A 93 3.59 -10.01 8.70
CA LYS A 93 4.02 -11.42 8.76
C LYS A 93 4.56 -11.91 7.44
N LYS A 94 3.98 -11.42 6.35
CA LYS A 94 4.31 -11.82 4.98
C LYS A 94 4.60 -10.61 4.12
N ILE A 95 5.60 -10.75 3.26
CA ILE A 95 5.93 -9.77 2.22
C ILE A 95 5.91 -10.52 0.90
N TYR A 96 5.01 -10.15 0.00
CA TYR A 96 4.90 -10.75 -1.32
C TYR A 96 5.25 -9.74 -2.42
N THR A 97 5.96 -10.21 -3.45
CA THR A 97 6.30 -9.40 -4.63
C THR A 97 5.45 -9.75 -5.83
N THR A 98 5.18 -8.76 -6.67
CA THR A 98 4.64 -9.00 -8.00
C THR A 98 5.77 -9.43 -8.93
N HIS A 99 5.94 -10.74 -9.15
CA HIS A 99 6.97 -11.25 -10.03
C HIS A 99 6.50 -12.50 -10.76
N LEU A 100 6.83 -12.58 -12.07
CA LEU A 100 6.51 -13.71 -12.91
C LEU A 100 7.58 -14.79 -12.75
N SER A 101 7.34 -15.75 -11.86
CA SER A 101 8.22 -16.91 -11.67
C SER A 101 7.43 -18.22 -11.76
N LYS A 102 8.14 -19.35 -11.82
CA LYS A 102 7.51 -20.69 -11.85
C LYS A 102 6.76 -21.00 -10.55
N ASP A 103 7.21 -20.41 -9.43
CA ASP A 103 6.66 -20.63 -8.10
C ASP A 103 5.68 -19.52 -7.68
N ALA A 104 5.34 -18.61 -8.60
CA ALA A 104 4.39 -17.55 -8.33
C ALA A 104 2.97 -18.11 -8.18
N VAL A 105 2.28 -17.72 -7.11
CA VAL A 105 0.89 -18.10 -6.89
C VAL A 105 -0.06 -17.08 -7.51
N SER A 106 -1.27 -17.51 -7.84
CA SER A 106 -2.30 -16.55 -8.28
C SER A 106 -2.67 -15.60 -7.13
N LEU A 107 -2.90 -14.33 -7.45
CA LEU A 107 -3.43 -13.34 -6.51
C LEU A 107 -4.62 -13.88 -5.71
N HIS A 108 -5.53 -14.58 -6.38
CA HIS A 108 -6.75 -15.12 -5.77
C HIS A 108 -6.53 -16.30 -4.80
N GLN A 109 -5.30 -16.84 -4.76
CA GLN A 109 -4.90 -17.90 -3.82
C GLN A 109 -4.19 -17.35 -2.58
N LEU A 110 -3.81 -16.06 -2.57
CA LEU A 110 -3.22 -15.43 -1.41
C LEU A 110 -4.26 -15.21 -0.31
N ASN A 111 -3.86 -15.46 0.93
CA ASN A 111 -4.60 -15.00 2.09
C ASN A 111 -4.17 -13.56 2.43
N LEU A 112 -5.00 -12.60 2.05
CA LEU A 112 -4.77 -11.17 2.28
C LEU A 112 -5.50 -10.63 3.53
N THR A 113 -6.07 -11.52 4.35
CA THR A 113 -6.68 -11.14 5.65
C THR A 113 -5.63 -11.02 6.76
N GLU A 114 -4.50 -11.73 6.63
CA GLU A 114 -3.36 -11.65 7.57
C GLU A 114 -2.55 -10.36 7.35
N PRO A 115 -1.70 -9.96 8.34
CA PRO A 115 -0.78 -8.84 8.15
C PRO A 115 0.19 -9.07 6.99
N VAL A 116 0.07 -8.25 5.93
CA VAL A 116 0.81 -8.45 4.67
C VAL A 116 1.28 -7.13 4.05
N ALA A 117 2.49 -7.13 3.52
CA ALA A 117 3.04 -6.10 2.66
C ALA A 117 3.13 -6.62 1.21
N LEU A 118 2.71 -5.80 0.26
CA LEU A 118 2.65 -6.14 -1.17
C LEU A 118 3.62 -5.23 -1.93
N VAL A 119 4.65 -5.81 -2.54
CA VAL A 119 5.70 -5.08 -3.25
C VAL A 119 5.40 -5.04 -4.74
N PHE A 120 5.37 -3.82 -5.27
CA PHE A 120 5.22 -3.54 -6.69
C PHE A 120 6.50 -2.88 -7.20
N GLY A 121 7.05 -3.41 -8.27
CA GLY A 121 8.32 -2.96 -8.81
C GLY A 121 8.18 -1.92 -9.91
N ASN A 122 9.32 -1.57 -10.45
CA ASN A 122 9.51 -0.64 -11.55
C ASN A 122 8.70 -1.02 -12.80
N GLU A 123 8.20 -0.02 -13.54
CA GLU A 123 7.37 -0.21 -14.75
C GLU A 123 8.10 -0.96 -15.87
N LYS A 124 9.43 -0.81 -15.94
CA LYS A 124 10.25 -1.41 -17.00
C LYS A 124 10.89 -2.72 -16.59
N PHE A 125 11.35 -2.81 -15.35
CA PHE A 125 12.18 -3.92 -14.88
C PHE A 125 11.47 -4.83 -13.87
N GLY A 126 10.29 -4.45 -13.40
CA GLY A 126 9.59 -5.15 -12.32
C GLY A 126 10.28 -4.98 -10.97
N VAL A 127 10.05 -5.92 -10.07
CA VAL A 127 10.71 -6.01 -8.76
C VAL A 127 12.13 -6.53 -8.95
N SER A 128 13.11 -5.92 -8.27
CA SER A 128 14.52 -6.33 -8.38
C SER A 128 14.78 -7.68 -7.71
N GLU A 129 15.80 -8.42 -8.21
CA GLU A 129 16.21 -9.71 -7.65
C GLU A 129 16.56 -9.63 -6.16
N GLU A 130 17.14 -8.54 -5.73
CA GLU A 130 17.43 -8.25 -4.33
C GLU A 130 16.16 -8.32 -3.47
N ILE A 131 15.12 -7.61 -3.89
CA ILE A 131 13.83 -7.57 -3.18
C ILE A 131 13.09 -8.91 -3.26
N ILE A 132 13.18 -9.61 -4.40
CA ILE A 132 12.57 -10.95 -4.57
C ILE A 132 13.18 -11.92 -3.55
N THR A 133 14.50 -11.88 -3.34
CA THR A 133 15.19 -12.77 -2.37
C THR A 133 14.87 -12.46 -0.91
N MET A 134 14.52 -11.22 -0.59
CA MET A 134 14.13 -10.78 0.74
C MET A 134 12.67 -11.08 1.09
N ALA A 135 11.83 -11.32 0.08
CA ALA A 135 10.40 -11.56 0.23
C ALA A 135 10.07 -13.02 0.61
N ASP A 136 8.85 -13.26 1.07
CA ASP A 136 8.36 -14.61 1.43
C ASP A 136 7.78 -15.37 0.23
N GLY A 137 7.62 -14.73 -0.89
CA GLY A 137 7.11 -15.35 -2.11
C GLY A 137 6.63 -14.33 -3.14
N ASN A 138 6.17 -14.85 -4.27
CA ASN A 138 5.74 -14.08 -5.42
C ASN A 138 4.29 -14.38 -5.76
N PHE A 139 3.60 -13.40 -6.31
CA PHE A 139 2.27 -13.61 -6.87
C PHE A 139 2.13 -12.97 -8.25
N ILE A 140 1.17 -13.49 -9.00
CA ILE A 140 0.78 -12.97 -10.31
C ILE A 140 -0.70 -12.59 -10.31
N ILE A 141 -1.03 -11.56 -11.07
CA ILE A 141 -2.40 -11.25 -11.45
C ILE A 141 -2.68 -12.03 -12.72
N PRO A 142 -3.63 -13.00 -12.73
CA PRO A 142 -3.92 -13.79 -13.91
C PRO A 142 -4.31 -12.93 -15.10
N GLN A 143 -3.70 -13.19 -16.27
CA GLN A 143 -3.98 -12.49 -17.52
C GLN A 143 -4.14 -13.51 -18.64
N VAL A 144 -5.10 -13.28 -19.52
CA VAL A 144 -5.42 -14.16 -20.67
C VAL A 144 -5.15 -13.46 -22.01
N GLY A 145 -4.70 -12.21 -21.97
CA GLY A 145 -4.42 -11.39 -23.14
C GLY A 145 -3.00 -11.57 -23.69
N ILE A 146 -2.71 -10.83 -24.75
CA ILE A 146 -1.38 -10.80 -25.39
C ILE A 146 -0.37 -10.04 -24.50
N ILE A 147 -0.82 -9.02 -23.81
CA ILE A 147 0.02 -8.18 -22.93
C ILE A 147 0.35 -8.97 -21.66
N LYS A 148 1.62 -8.97 -21.28
CA LYS A 148 2.13 -9.75 -20.13
C LYS A 148 2.20 -8.96 -18.82
N SER A 149 1.97 -7.66 -18.86
CA SER A 149 2.04 -6.79 -17.68
C SER A 149 0.96 -5.73 -17.71
N LEU A 150 0.46 -5.36 -16.53
CA LEU A 150 -0.40 -4.20 -16.33
C LEU A 150 0.46 -2.98 -15.95
N ASN A 151 -0.07 -1.78 -16.18
CA ASN A 151 0.49 -0.60 -15.53
C ASN A 151 0.50 -0.81 -14.02
N ILE A 152 1.56 -0.36 -13.33
CA ILE A 152 1.76 -0.59 -11.89
C ILE A 152 0.58 -0.11 -11.04
N SER A 153 0.00 1.04 -11.35
CA SER A 153 -1.14 1.57 -10.59
C SER A 153 -2.40 0.72 -10.78
N VAL A 154 -2.56 0.12 -11.97
CA VAL A 154 -3.66 -0.82 -12.27
C VAL A 154 -3.42 -2.16 -11.56
N ALA A 155 -2.21 -2.71 -11.63
CA ALA A 155 -1.84 -3.94 -10.92
C ALA A 155 -2.07 -3.80 -9.41
N CYS A 156 -1.65 -2.66 -8.85
CA CYS A 156 -1.88 -2.34 -7.46
C CYS A 156 -3.38 -2.25 -7.14
N ALA A 157 -4.17 -1.56 -7.96
CA ALA A 157 -5.60 -1.41 -7.73
C ALA A 157 -6.33 -2.77 -7.75
N VAL A 158 -6.05 -3.63 -8.72
CA VAL A 158 -6.63 -4.98 -8.79
C VAL A 158 -6.30 -5.78 -7.54
N THR A 159 -5.03 -5.75 -7.11
CA THR A 159 -4.55 -6.47 -5.93
C THR A 159 -5.19 -5.95 -4.65
N LEU A 160 -5.26 -4.64 -4.49
CA LEU A 160 -5.83 -4.01 -3.29
C LEU A 160 -7.35 -4.21 -3.19
N TYR A 161 -8.08 -4.24 -4.30
CA TYR A 161 -9.50 -4.54 -4.28
C TYR A 161 -9.78 -6.03 -4.01
N GLU A 162 -8.89 -6.93 -4.39
CA GLU A 162 -8.96 -8.32 -3.93
C GLU A 162 -8.70 -8.41 -2.41
N ALA A 163 -7.72 -7.70 -1.89
CA ALA A 163 -7.48 -7.62 -0.45
C ALA A 163 -8.69 -7.01 0.29
N PHE A 164 -9.27 -5.93 -0.25
CA PHE A 164 -10.49 -5.32 0.27
C PHE A 164 -11.64 -6.33 0.32
N ARG A 165 -11.88 -7.07 -0.76
CA ARG A 165 -12.92 -8.10 -0.82
C ARG A 165 -12.74 -9.16 0.27
N GLN A 166 -11.54 -9.69 0.43
CA GLN A 166 -11.24 -10.70 1.44
C GLN A 166 -11.42 -10.15 2.86
N LYS A 167 -10.84 -8.98 3.16
CA LYS A 167 -10.93 -8.34 4.48
C LYS A 167 -12.36 -7.93 4.82
N ASN A 168 -13.12 -7.42 3.85
CA ASN A 168 -14.52 -7.07 4.05
C ASN A 168 -15.38 -8.30 4.38
N ASN A 169 -15.21 -9.40 3.66
CA ASN A 169 -15.88 -10.66 3.93
C ASN A 169 -15.50 -11.26 5.31
N ALA A 170 -14.30 -10.96 5.80
CA ALA A 170 -13.82 -11.38 7.11
C ALA A 170 -14.20 -10.39 8.25
N GLY A 171 -15.00 -9.34 7.96
CA GLY A 171 -15.45 -8.38 8.96
C GLY A 171 -14.38 -7.41 9.46
N HIS A 172 -13.29 -7.23 8.71
CA HIS A 172 -12.19 -6.34 9.13
C HIS A 172 -12.56 -4.86 9.12
N TYR A 173 -13.58 -4.47 8.36
CA TYR A 173 -14.08 -3.09 8.31
C TYR A 173 -15.21 -2.80 9.30
N ASP A 174 -15.64 -3.81 10.07
CA ASP A 174 -16.69 -3.67 11.08
C ASP A 174 -16.15 -3.24 12.45
N LYS A 175 -14.82 -3.26 12.62
CA LYS A 175 -14.14 -2.92 13.86
C LYS A 175 -12.96 -1.98 13.59
N ILE A 176 -12.78 -1.00 14.47
CA ILE A 176 -11.62 -0.11 14.44
C ILE A 176 -10.37 -0.94 14.76
N LYS A 177 -9.40 -0.93 13.84
CA LYS A 177 -8.11 -1.62 13.99
C LYS A 177 -6.98 -0.71 14.43
N LEU A 178 -7.08 0.59 14.14
CA LEU A 178 -6.17 1.59 14.68
C LEU A 178 -6.42 1.75 16.17
N GLN A 179 -5.39 1.66 16.99
CA GLN A 179 -5.51 1.72 18.46
C GLN A 179 -4.35 2.52 19.06
N GLY A 180 -4.56 2.98 20.29
CA GLY A 180 -3.53 3.65 21.09
C GLY A 180 -2.92 4.86 20.42
N GLU A 181 -1.61 4.99 20.53
CA GLU A 181 -0.84 6.13 20.05
C GLU A 181 -1.01 6.39 18.53
N GLN A 182 -1.12 5.34 17.72
CA GLN A 182 -1.29 5.50 16.28
C GLN A 182 -2.61 6.18 15.91
N LEU A 183 -3.71 5.84 16.58
CA LEU A 183 -4.99 6.48 16.36
C LEU A 183 -4.97 7.95 16.81
N GLU A 184 -4.41 8.23 17.98
CA GLU A 184 -4.31 9.59 18.49
C GLU A 184 -3.39 10.48 17.63
N THR A 185 -2.27 9.94 17.15
CA THR A 185 -1.39 10.64 16.20
C THR A 185 -2.15 11.06 14.95
N LEU A 186 -2.91 10.12 14.34
CA LEU A 186 -3.69 10.42 13.13
C LEU A 186 -4.81 11.43 13.40
N ARG A 187 -5.47 11.37 14.54
CA ARG A 187 -6.45 12.38 14.94
C ARG A 187 -5.82 13.76 15.01
N ASN A 188 -4.65 13.87 15.62
CA ASN A 188 -3.92 15.12 15.71
C ASN A 188 -3.52 15.67 14.34
N GLU A 189 -2.91 14.82 13.50
CA GLU A 189 -2.51 15.17 12.13
C GLU A 189 -3.69 15.59 11.25
N TRP A 190 -4.86 14.98 11.45
CA TRP A 190 -6.07 15.29 10.68
C TRP A 190 -6.88 16.46 11.25
N GLY A 191 -6.40 17.06 12.34
CA GLY A 191 -6.94 18.28 12.92
C GLY A 191 -8.19 18.06 13.78
N PHE A 192 -8.29 16.93 14.51
CA PHE A 192 -9.36 16.68 15.48
C PHE A 192 -9.16 17.41 16.80
N ILE A 193 -7.95 17.86 17.13
CA ILE A 193 -7.70 18.67 18.33
C ILE A 193 -8.19 20.08 18.04
N GLU A 194 -9.12 20.55 18.85
CA GLU A 194 -9.40 21.97 19.00
C GLU A 194 -8.27 22.58 19.85
N GLU A 195 -7.63 23.66 19.32
CA GLU A 195 -6.74 24.52 20.12
C GLU A 195 -7.48 25.19 21.27
#